data_e04bfd71d0ce5b0138fcbb4617d7fb46
#
_entry.id   e04bfd71d0ce5b0138fcbb4617d7fb46
#
_cell.length_a   1.000
_cell.length_b   1.000
_cell.length_c   1.000
_cell.angle_alpha   90.00
_cell.angle_beta   90.00
_cell.angle_gamma   90.00
#
_symmetry.space_group_name_H-M   'P 1'
#
loop_
_entity.id
_entity.type
_entity.pdbx_description
1 polymer ?
#
loop_
_entity_poly.entity_id
_entity_poly.type
_entity_poly.pdbx_seq_one_letter_code
_entity_poly.pdbx_strand_id
1 'polypeptide(L)'
;LEHGNYMDEECISMLADSRTVWVPTLVTVKNLRGCGRYEDRVLIPIIRKAEENLFLAFQKKAQVALGSDAGAYMVMHGNGIVDEYTAFRSVLGDSDDLENWLRQGENAIKTRFRHPRF
;
A
#
# COMPACT_ATOMS: atom_id res chain seq x y z
N LEU A 1 -4.65 3.29 -8.79
CA LEU A 1 -4.94 1.89 -8.49
C LEU A 1 -4.95 1.68 -6.99
N GLU A 2 -6.02 1.12 -6.46
CA GLU A 2 -6.18 0.79 -5.04
C GLU A 2 -6.12 -0.72 -4.83
N HIS A 3 -5.70 -1.15 -3.64
CA HIS A 3 -5.57 -2.56 -3.21
C HIS A 3 -4.61 -3.38 -4.07
N GLY A 4 -5.08 -4.14 -5.04
CA GLY A 4 -4.22 -4.92 -5.94
C GLY A 4 -3.63 -6.17 -5.30
N ASN A 5 -4.36 -6.82 -4.38
CA ASN A 5 -3.87 -7.95 -3.57
C ASN A 5 -3.42 -9.16 -4.39
N TYR A 6 -3.89 -9.29 -5.63
CA TYR A 6 -3.61 -10.44 -6.49
C TYR A 6 -2.71 -10.11 -7.69
N MET A 7 -2.05 -8.95 -7.67
CA MET A 7 -1.06 -8.62 -8.70
C MET A 7 0.10 -9.61 -8.67
N ASP A 8 0.61 -9.92 -9.84
CA ASP A 8 1.84 -10.68 -10.02
C ASP A 8 3.02 -9.76 -10.36
N GLU A 9 4.18 -10.34 -10.60
CA GLU A 9 5.39 -9.60 -10.93
C GLU A 9 5.27 -8.83 -12.25
N GLU A 10 4.54 -9.37 -13.23
CA GLU A 10 4.27 -8.69 -14.51
C GLU A 10 3.43 -7.43 -14.27
N CYS A 11 2.38 -7.54 -13.47
CA CYS A 11 1.56 -6.39 -13.08
C CYS A 11 2.39 -5.29 -12.39
N ILE A 12 3.31 -5.67 -11.49
CA ILE A 12 4.19 -4.71 -10.82
C ILE A 12 5.16 -4.06 -11.80
N SER A 13 5.68 -4.81 -12.76
CA SER A 13 6.54 -4.26 -13.83
C SER A 13 5.79 -3.27 -14.71
N MET A 14 4.56 -3.60 -15.12
CA MET A 14 3.69 -2.68 -15.86
C MET A 14 3.35 -1.42 -15.04
N LEU A 15 3.12 -1.58 -13.75
CA LEU A 15 2.89 -0.46 -12.83
C LEU A 15 4.10 0.47 -12.79
N ALA A 16 5.31 -0.08 -12.68
CA ALA A 16 6.56 0.70 -12.66
C ALA A 16 6.80 1.48 -13.96
N ASP A 17 6.42 0.91 -15.10
CA ASP A 17 6.55 1.53 -16.42
C ASP A 17 5.41 2.53 -16.73
N SER A 18 4.43 2.62 -15.86
CA SER A 18 3.25 3.47 -16.03
C SER A 18 3.33 4.76 -15.20
N ARG A 19 2.36 5.65 -15.41
CA ARG A 19 2.13 6.82 -14.57
C ARG A 19 1.11 6.54 -13.46
N THR A 20 0.67 5.31 -13.30
CA THR A 20 -0.31 4.93 -12.28
C THR A 20 0.33 5.00 -10.90
N VAL A 21 -0.36 5.61 -9.95
CA VAL A 21 0.01 5.54 -8.53
C VAL A 21 -0.76 4.39 -7.88
N TRP A 22 -0.05 3.50 -7.21
CA TRP A 22 -0.64 2.41 -6.45
C TRP A 22 -0.79 2.79 -4.98
N VAL A 23 -1.96 2.54 -4.41
CA VAL A 23 -2.27 2.69 -2.99
C VAL A 23 -2.60 1.30 -2.44
N PRO A 24 -1.64 0.60 -1.83
CA PRO A 24 -1.75 -0.82 -1.49
C PRO A 24 -2.82 -1.16 -0.46
N THR A 25 -3.02 -0.30 0.53
CA THR A 25 -3.96 -0.55 1.65
C THR A 25 -3.73 -1.91 2.33
N LEU A 26 -2.47 -2.22 2.67
CA LEU A 26 -2.08 -3.51 3.26
C LEU A 26 -2.88 -3.85 4.51
N VAL A 27 -3.24 -2.84 5.30
CA VAL A 27 -3.97 -3.02 6.57
C VAL A 27 -5.37 -3.59 6.39
N THR A 28 -5.99 -3.44 5.21
CA THR A 28 -7.31 -4.03 4.93
C THR A 28 -7.29 -5.55 5.04
N VAL A 29 -6.16 -6.18 4.81
CA VAL A 29 -5.98 -7.64 4.97
C VAL A 29 -5.18 -7.95 6.23
N LYS A 30 -4.12 -7.21 6.53
CA LYS A 30 -3.27 -7.45 7.72
C LYS A 30 -4.07 -7.37 9.03
N ASN A 31 -4.95 -6.40 9.17
CA ASN A 31 -5.75 -6.20 10.39
C ASN A 31 -6.84 -7.26 10.56
N LEU A 32 -7.16 -8.03 9.54
CA LEU A 32 -8.09 -9.16 9.66
C LEU A 32 -7.48 -10.37 10.36
N ARG A 33 -6.16 -10.47 10.38
CA ARG A 33 -5.48 -11.57 11.03
C ARG A 33 -5.72 -11.54 12.53
N GLY A 34 -6.16 -12.68 13.08
CA GLY A 34 -6.46 -12.80 14.51
C GLY A 34 -7.80 -12.17 14.96
N CYS A 35 -8.58 -11.55 14.06
CA CYS A 35 -9.88 -10.96 14.42
C CYS A 35 -11.00 -12.00 14.61
N GLY A 36 -10.77 -13.27 14.23
CA GLY A 36 -11.72 -14.38 14.40
C GLY A 36 -12.79 -14.47 13.30
N ARG A 37 -12.84 -13.54 12.36
CA ARG A 37 -13.82 -13.54 11.26
C ARG A 37 -13.38 -14.38 10.07
N TYR A 38 -12.07 -14.43 9.81
CA TYR A 38 -11.45 -15.16 8.71
C TYR A 38 -10.34 -16.05 9.24
N GLU A 39 -10.11 -17.18 8.57
CA GLU A 39 -9.05 -18.09 8.94
C GLU A 39 -7.68 -17.54 8.52
N ASP A 40 -6.74 -17.51 9.43
CA ASP A 40 -5.37 -17.02 9.17
C ASP A 40 -4.68 -17.78 8.04
N ARG A 41 -4.99 -19.07 7.84
CA ARG A 41 -4.46 -19.85 6.70
C ARG A 41 -4.83 -19.28 5.33
N VAL A 42 -5.95 -18.55 5.25
CA VAL A 42 -6.40 -17.87 4.03
C VAL A 42 -5.75 -16.50 3.91
N LEU A 43 -5.64 -15.78 5.03
CA LEU A 43 -5.10 -14.41 5.05
C LEU A 43 -3.59 -14.35 4.85
N ILE A 44 -2.83 -15.27 5.45
CA ILE A 44 -1.37 -15.25 5.44
C ILE A 44 -0.79 -15.25 4.01
N PRO A 45 -1.23 -16.10 3.07
CA PRO A 45 -0.74 -16.06 1.69
C PRO A 45 -1.03 -14.73 0.98
N ILE A 46 -2.20 -14.14 1.23
CA ILE A 46 -2.60 -12.85 0.64
C ILE A 46 -1.70 -11.73 1.17
N ILE A 47 -1.48 -11.69 2.49
CA ILE A 47 -0.60 -10.72 3.14
C ILE A 47 0.83 -10.84 2.61
N ARG A 48 1.37 -12.04 2.54
CA ARG A 48 2.72 -12.28 2.00
C ARG A 48 2.86 -11.79 0.57
N LYS A 49 1.87 -12.08 -0.27
CA LYS A 49 1.89 -11.63 -1.67
C LYS A 49 1.83 -10.11 -1.78
N ALA A 50 1.02 -9.46 -0.96
CA ALA A 50 0.95 -8.01 -0.91
C ALA A 50 2.28 -7.38 -0.44
N GLU A 51 2.93 -7.97 0.55
CA GLU A 51 4.25 -7.54 1.04
C GLU A 51 5.36 -7.74 0.01
N GLU A 52 5.37 -8.89 -0.69
CA GLU A 52 6.29 -9.14 -1.81
C GLU A 52 6.11 -8.11 -2.93
N ASN A 53 4.87 -7.84 -3.30
CA ASN A 53 4.53 -6.83 -4.32
C ASN A 53 4.98 -5.43 -3.91
N LEU A 54 4.82 -5.06 -2.64
CA LEU A 54 5.31 -3.79 -2.12
C LEU A 54 6.83 -3.68 -2.25
N PHE A 55 7.55 -4.73 -1.89
CA PHE A 55 9.00 -4.79 -2.01
C PHE A 55 9.46 -4.67 -3.47
N LEU A 56 8.83 -5.40 -4.39
CA LEU A 56 9.12 -5.32 -5.82
C LEU A 56 8.81 -3.92 -6.39
N ALA A 57 7.69 -3.32 -6.00
CA ALA A 57 7.33 -1.97 -6.42
C ALA A 57 8.37 -0.94 -5.97
N PHE A 58 8.88 -1.08 -4.74
CA PHE A 58 9.95 -0.23 -4.23
C PHE A 58 11.26 -0.41 -5.04
N GLN A 59 11.67 -1.65 -5.31
CA GLN A 59 12.86 -1.95 -6.10
C GLN A 59 12.76 -1.41 -7.53
N LYS A 60 11.58 -1.54 -8.15
CA LYS A 60 11.32 -1.09 -9.52
C LYS A 60 10.97 0.41 -9.61
N LYS A 61 10.94 1.12 -8.49
CA LYS A 61 10.61 2.55 -8.40
C LYS A 61 9.23 2.89 -8.97
N ALA A 62 8.27 1.98 -8.82
CA ALA A 62 6.88 2.26 -9.14
C ALA A 62 6.34 3.40 -8.27
N GLN A 63 5.37 4.16 -8.76
CA GLN A 63 4.74 5.21 -7.97
C GLN A 63 3.78 4.60 -6.96
N VAL A 64 4.05 4.80 -5.67
CA VAL A 64 3.22 4.29 -4.57
C VAL A 64 2.93 5.41 -3.59
N ALA A 65 1.69 5.49 -3.12
CA ALA A 65 1.28 6.42 -2.08
C ALA A 65 0.65 5.69 -0.90
N LEU A 66 0.73 6.31 0.27
CA LEU A 66 0.15 5.77 1.49
C LEU A 66 -1.35 6.02 1.52
N GLY A 67 -2.13 5.01 1.87
CA GLY A 67 -3.56 5.09 2.11
C GLY A 67 -4.03 3.84 2.84
N SER A 68 -4.97 4.00 3.78
CA SER A 68 -5.38 2.92 4.68
C SER A 68 -6.73 2.30 4.36
N ASP A 69 -7.56 2.97 3.56
CA ASP A 69 -8.96 2.61 3.39
C ASP A 69 -9.72 2.58 4.74
N ALA A 70 -9.50 3.61 5.57
CA ALA A 70 -10.13 3.74 6.87
C ALA A 70 -11.66 3.74 6.75
N GLY A 71 -12.31 2.93 7.57
CA GLY A 71 -13.73 2.58 7.48
C GLY A 71 -13.95 1.14 6.99
N ALA A 72 -12.96 0.51 6.35
CA ALA A 72 -12.96 -0.93 6.14
C ALA A 72 -12.96 -1.67 7.48
N TYR A 73 -13.45 -2.91 7.49
CA TYR A 73 -13.50 -3.71 8.72
C TYR A 73 -12.11 -3.84 9.37
N MET A 74 -12.00 -3.53 10.64
CA MET A 74 -10.77 -3.48 11.44
C MET A 74 -9.76 -2.39 11.02
N VAL A 75 -10.14 -1.46 10.16
CA VAL A 75 -9.30 -0.30 9.80
C VAL A 75 -9.93 0.98 10.37
N MET A 76 -9.40 1.43 11.49
CA MET A 76 -9.97 2.55 12.24
C MET A 76 -9.54 3.89 11.64
N HIS A 77 -10.46 4.87 11.66
CA HIS A 77 -10.12 6.25 11.32
C HIS A 77 -9.05 6.79 12.28
N GLY A 78 -8.05 7.45 11.72
CA GLY A 78 -6.89 7.95 12.46
C GLY A 78 -5.78 6.91 12.58
N ASN A 79 -6.05 5.76 13.20
CA ASN A 79 -5.02 4.72 13.37
C ASN A 79 -4.69 3.97 12.09
N GLY A 80 -5.62 3.82 11.16
CA GLY A 80 -5.41 3.07 9.92
C GLY A 80 -4.21 3.54 9.13
N ILE A 81 -3.98 4.84 9.02
CA ILE A 81 -2.82 5.39 8.29
C ILE A 81 -1.49 5.12 9.02
N VAL A 82 -1.50 5.12 10.34
CA VAL A 82 -0.34 4.77 11.16
C VAL A 82 -0.01 3.30 11.02
N ASP A 83 -1.02 2.44 11.06
CA ASP A 83 -0.88 1.00 10.85
C ASP A 83 -0.34 0.70 9.45
N GLU A 84 -0.82 1.39 8.42
CA GLU A 84 -0.34 1.24 7.04
C GLU A 84 1.13 1.65 6.91
N TYR A 85 1.52 2.78 7.49
CA TYR A 85 2.92 3.20 7.49
C TYR A 85 3.81 2.19 8.25
N THR A 86 3.33 1.67 9.37
CA THR A 86 4.03 0.64 10.13
C THR A 86 4.19 -0.65 9.31
N ALA A 87 3.16 -1.03 8.53
CA ALA A 87 3.24 -2.17 7.62
C ALA A 87 4.31 -1.96 6.54
N PHE A 88 4.39 -0.77 5.95
CA PHE A 88 5.44 -0.42 4.98
C PHE A 88 6.83 -0.52 5.59
N ARG A 89 7.02 0.03 6.77
CA ARG A 89 8.30 -0.03 7.50
C ARG A 89 8.71 -1.47 7.84
N SER A 90 7.76 -2.32 8.15
CA SER A 90 8.05 -3.74 8.45
C SER A 90 8.59 -4.50 7.23
N VAL A 91 8.22 -4.10 6.02
CA VAL A 91 8.67 -4.71 4.77
C VAL A 91 9.96 -4.07 4.23
N LEU A 92 10.03 -2.74 4.26
CA LEU A 92 11.08 -1.97 3.57
C LEU A 92 12.15 -1.40 4.50
N GLY A 93 11.94 -1.50 5.81
CA GLY A 93 12.80 -0.84 6.80
C GLY A 93 12.45 0.64 6.97
N ASP A 94 13.07 1.24 7.99
CA ASP A 94 12.90 2.65 8.32
C ASP A 94 14.07 3.44 7.72
N SER A 95 13.79 4.19 6.67
CA SER A 95 14.81 4.95 5.94
C SER A 95 14.25 6.21 5.28
N ASP A 96 15.12 7.18 5.03
CA ASP A 96 14.79 8.38 4.26
C ASP A 96 14.33 8.03 2.84
N ASP A 97 14.80 6.92 2.27
CA ASP A 97 14.39 6.44 0.96
C ASP A 97 12.92 6.06 0.92
N LEU A 98 12.40 5.41 1.96
CA LEU A 98 10.97 5.11 2.09
C LEU A 98 10.14 6.39 2.14
N GLU A 99 10.52 7.35 2.97
CA GLU A 99 9.79 8.61 3.10
C GLU A 99 9.80 9.40 1.78
N ASN A 100 10.93 9.48 1.11
CA ASN A 100 11.05 10.16 -0.17
C ASN A 100 10.20 9.48 -1.26
N TRP A 101 10.19 8.16 -1.28
CA TRP A 101 9.38 7.39 -2.22
C TRP A 101 7.87 7.64 -2.02
N LEU A 102 7.40 7.59 -0.79
CA LEU A 102 6.01 7.87 -0.46
C LEU A 102 5.61 9.31 -0.75
N ARG A 103 6.51 10.26 -0.49
CA ARG A 103 6.29 11.68 -0.80
C ARG A 103 6.15 11.92 -2.30
N GLN A 104 6.93 11.22 -3.13
CA GLN A 104 6.79 11.29 -4.59
C GLN A 104 5.42 10.78 -5.04
N GLY A 105 4.95 9.66 -4.51
CA GLY A 105 3.63 9.12 -4.79
C GLY A 105 2.50 10.07 -4.36
N GLU A 106 2.59 10.64 -3.17
CA GLU A 106 1.65 11.64 -2.67
C GLU A 106 1.59 12.88 -3.59
N ASN A 107 2.76 13.39 -3.99
CA ASN A 107 2.84 14.54 -4.90
C ASN A 107 2.23 14.23 -6.27
N ALA A 108 2.42 13.01 -6.79
CA ALA A 108 1.81 12.59 -8.04
C ALA A 108 0.27 12.60 -7.96
N ILE A 109 -0.31 12.17 -6.84
CA ILE A 109 -1.76 12.26 -6.60
C ILE A 109 -2.20 13.71 -6.51
N LYS A 110 -1.57 14.52 -5.67
CA LYS A 110 -1.91 15.95 -5.50
C LYS A 110 -1.89 16.71 -6.82
N THR A 111 -0.90 16.44 -7.66
CA THR A 111 -0.78 17.10 -8.97
C THR A 111 -1.93 16.73 -9.90
N ARG A 112 -2.38 15.47 -9.89
CA ARG A 112 -3.45 14.99 -10.78
C ARG A 112 -4.84 15.46 -10.37
N PHE A 113 -5.08 15.59 -9.07
CA PHE A 113 -6.38 15.97 -8.52
C PHE A 113 -6.42 17.41 -8.04
N ARG A 114 -5.45 18.22 -8.44
CA ARG A 114 -5.40 19.63 -8.06
C ARG A 114 -6.58 20.38 -8.66
N HIS A 115 -7.45 20.87 -7.81
CA HIS A 115 -8.52 21.75 -8.21
C HIS A 115 -8.03 23.21 -8.20
N PRO A 116 -8.37 24.07 -9.22
CA PRO A 116 -7.92 25.47 -9.28
C PRO A 116 -8.29 26.33 -8.07
N ARG A 117 -9.26 25.89 -7.29
CA ARG A 117 -9.76 26.60 -6.09
C ARG A 117 -9.19 26.11 -4.77
N PHE A 118 -8.28 25.15 -4.81
CA PHE A 118 -7.65 24.60 -3.61
C PHE A 118 -6.14 24.82 -3.61
#